data_c03f59f66e5ea0e150e574c650b279e0
#
_entry.id   c03f59f66e5ea0e150e574c650b279e0
#
_cell.length_a   1.000
_cell.length_b   1.000
_cell.length_c   1.000
_cell.angle_alpha   90.00
_cell.angle_beta   90.00
_cell.angle_gamma   90.00
#
_symmetry.space_group_name_H-M   'P 1'
#
loop_
_entity.id
_entity.type
_entity.pdbx_description
1 polymer ?
#
loop_
_entity_poly.entity_id
_entity_poly.type
_entity_poly.pdbx_seq_one_letter_code
_entity_poly.pdbx_strand_id
1 'polypeptide(L)'
;MKLGIVGLPNVGKSTLFNSITKAGAECANYPFCTIEPNVGVVPVPDERLDVLAKMYNPQKITHAVIEFVDIAGLVKGASKGEGLGNKFLSHIRETDAICEVVRCFEDSNVVHVDGNVNPVRDIETINLELIFADIETVNKRLDKARKNLKADKKYQEEIDVLEKIKENLEKGISARAINFNEDEKAIVKDMFLLTTKPILYIANVSEEQLQDAENDKLVNEVKEYAKKENAEVIPLCVKIEEDLSTLEDDDKKEMLEALGLEESGLDKVIKRSYDLLGLMSFLTAGEPEVRAWTIKKGTKAPQAAGKIHSDIERGFIRAEVVSYKDLVEQGNMLAAKEKGLVRSEGKEYIMQDGDIVLFKFNV
;
A
#
# COMPACT_ATOMS: atom_id res chain seq x y z
N MET A 1 0.01 -8.50 -2.84
CA MET A 1 0.98 -7.53 -2.27
C MET A 1 0.47 -7.17 -0.90
N LYS A 2 1.39 -7.15 0.07
CA LYS A 2 1.04 -7.11 1.49
C LYS A 2 1.51 -5.81 2.13
N LEU A 3 0.63 -5.12 2.87
CA LEU A 3 1.01 -4.02 3.76
C LEU A 3 1.02 -4.50 5.20
N GLY A 4 2.09 -4.21 5.93
CA GLY A 4 2.16 -4.48 7.35
C GLY A 4 1.57 -3.34 8.16
N ILE A 5 0.56 -3.60 8.98
CA ILE A 5 0.07 -2.61 9.94
C ILE A 5 0.92 -2.72 11.20
N VAL A 6 1.58 -1.63 11.54
CA VAL A 6 2.43 -1.52 12.73
C VAL A 6 1.96 -0.37 13.63
N GLY A 7 2.43 -0.34 14.84
CA GLY A 7 2.15 0.73 15.80
C GLY A 7 2.48 0.27 17.22
N LEU A 8 2.70 1.23 18.10
CA LEU A 8 2.89 0.96 19.53
C LEU A 8 1.59 0.40 20.15
N PRO A 9 1.65 -0.19 21.34
CA PRO A 9 0.44 -0.61 22.05
C PRO A 9 -0.53 0.55 22.29
N ASN A 10 -1.84 0.27 22.21
CA ASN A 10 -2.92 1.21 22.50
C ASN A 10 -3.03 2.45 21.56
N VAL A 11 -2.52 2.35 20.33
CA VAL A 11 -2.64 3.41 19.31
C VAL A 11 -3.88 3.25 18.40
N GLY A 12 -4.63 2.14 18.53
CA GLY A 12 -5.79 1.82 17.67
C GLY A 12 -5.49 0.82 16.56
N LYS A 13 -4.30 0.21 16.53
CA LYS A 13 -3.86 -0.74 15.49
C LYS A 13 -4.83 -1.91 15.29
N SER A 14 -5.20 -2.60 16.38
CA SER A 14 -6.10 -3.78 16.29
C SER A 14 -7.52 -3.38 15.89
N THR A 15 -8.01 -2.22 16.33
CA THR A 15 -9.31 -1.70 15.92
C THR A 15 -9.32 -1.39 14.42
N LEU A 16 -8.29 -0.74 13.89
CA LEU A 16 -8.15 -0.50 12.47
C LEU A 16 -8.11 -1.80 11.68
N PHE A 17 -7.32 -2.80 12.12
CA PHE A 17 -7.25 -4.09 11.45
C PHE A 17 -8.59 -4.82 11.46
N ASN A 18 -9.35 -4.76 12.56
CA ASN A 18 -10.69 -5.32 12.64
C ASN A 18 -11.66 -4.65 11.67
N SER A 19 -11.60 -3.32 11.54
CA SER A 19 -12.42 -2.58 10.57
C SER A 19 -12.08 -2.99 9.12
N ILE A 20 -10.79 -3.15 8.82
CA ILE A 20 -10.30 -3.67 7.54
C ILE A 20 -10.84 -5.09 7.27
N THR A 21 -10.75 -5.99 8.25
CA THR A 21 -11.20 -7.38 8.08
C THR A 21 -12.71 -7.51 7.94
N LYS A 22 -13.48 -6.66 8.63
CA LYS A 22 -14.95 -6.60 8.45
C LYS A 22 -15.32 -6.12 7.05
N ALA A 23 -14.71 -5.04 6.57
CA ALA A 23 -14.90 -4.55 5.20
C ALA A 23 -14.48 -5.59 4.14
N GLY A 24 -13.54 -6.49 4.48
CA GLY A 24 -13.08 -7.58 3.61
C GLY A 24 -13.89 -8.87 3.70
N ALA A 25 -14.87 -8.98 4.60
CA ALA A 25 -15.63 -10.22 4.80
C ALA A 25 -16.36 -10.69 3.53
N GLU A 26 -16.79 -9.76 2.68
CA GLU A 26 -17.39 -10.06 1.37
C GLU A 26 -16.39 -10.64 0.36
N CYS A 27 -15.09 -10.40 0.57
CA CYS A 27 -14.02 -10.92 -0.30
C CYS A 27 -13.69 -12.40 -0.08
N ALA A 28 -14.25 -13.07 0.93
CA ALA A 28 -14.00 -14.48 1.22
C ALA A 28 -14.36 -15.39 0.03
N ASN A 29 -15.20 -14.94 -0.89
CA ASN A 29 -15.62 -15.65 -2.10
C ASN A 29 -14.75 -15.35 -3.34
N TYR A 30 -13.69 -14.52 -3.22
CA TYR A 30 -12.80 -14.24 -4.35
C TYR A 30 -11.86 -15.42 -4.60
N PRO A 31 -11.64 -15.82 -5.88
CA PRO A 31 -10.68 -16.86 -6.21
C PRO A 31 -9.28 -16.47 -5.72
N PHE A 32 -8.60 -17.39 -5.04
CA PHE A 32 -7.25 -17.24 -4.48
C PHE A 32 -7.12 -16.44 -3.17
N CYS A 33 -8.22 -16.07 -2.49
CA CYS A 33 -8.14 -15.58 -1.10
C CYS A 33 -7.93 -16.77 -0.16
N THR A 34 -6.73 -16.89 0.37
CA THR A 34 -6.46 -17.78 1.51
C THR A 34 -6.76 -17.02 2.81
N ILE A 35 -7.60 -17.60 3.67
CA ILE A 35 -7.85 -17.03 5.00
C ILE A 35 -6.66 -17.43 5.88
N GLU A 36 -5.69 -16.52 6.02
CA GLU A 36 -4.59 -16.69 6.97
C GLU A 36 -4.89 -15.88 8.24
N PRO A 37 -4.56 -16.38 9.42
CA PRO A 37 -4.66 -15.58 10.65
C PRO A 37 -3.84 -14.29 10.51
N ASN A 38 -4.39 -13.17 10.93
CA ASN A 38 -3.77 -11.85 10.86
C ASN A 38 -3.56 -11.28 9.44
N VAL A 39 -4.24 -11.80 8.42
CA VAL A 39 -4.29 -11.23 7.06
C VAL A 39 -5.70 -10.80 6.74
N GLY A 40 -5.89 -9.50 6.47
CA GLY A 40 -7.14 -8.93 5.98
C GLY A 40 -7.03 -8.64 4.49
N VAL A 41 -7.93 -9.21 3.70
CA VAL A 41 -8.04 -8.93 2.25
C VAL A 41 -9.24 -8.03 2.03
N VAL A 42 -9.03 -6.87 1.40
CA VAL A 42 -10.09 -5.89 1.19
C VAL A 42 -10.19 -5.47 -0.26
N PRO A 43 -11.42 -5.18 -0.75
CA PRO A 43 -11.61 -4.62 -2.08
C PRO A 43 -11.05 -3.20 -2.11
N VAL A 44 -10.44 -2.84 -3.24
CA VAL A 44 -10.05 -1.45 -3.53
C VAL A 44 -11.29 -0.72 -4.06
N PRO A 45 -11.77 0.34 -3.39
CA PRO A 45 -12.89 1.11 -3.87
C PRO A 45 -12.62 1.71 -5.24
N ASP A 46 -13.48 1.43 -6.22
CA ASP A 46 -13.34 1.89 -7.60
C ASP A 46 -14.71 2.15 -8.23
N GLU A 47 -15.15 3.39 -8.23
CA GLU A 47 -16.44 3.84 -8.75
C GLU A 47 -16.62 3.53 -10.25
N ARG A 48 -15.53 3.32 -10.98
CA ARG A 48 -15.56 2.98 -12.40
C ARG A 48 -16.25 1.65 -12.65
N LEU A 49 -16.15 0.71 -11.70
CA LEU A 49 -16.84 -0.59 -11.79
C LEU A 49 -18.34 -0.44 -11.70
N ASP A 50 -18.86 0.46 -10.86
CA ASP A 50 -20.30 0.71 -10.72
C ASP A 50 -20.90 1.32 -12.00
N VAL A 51 -20.17 2.26 -12.61
CA VAL A 51 -20.57 2.86 -13.89
C VAL A 51 -20.57 1.81 -15.00
N LEU A 52 -19.51 1.00 -15.09
CA LEU A 52 -19.45 -0.08 -16.08
C LEU A 52 -20.51 -1.16 -15.83
N ALA A 53 -20.83 -1.46 -14.57
CA ALA A 53 -21.89 -2.39 -14.22
C ALA A 53 -23.27 -1.91 -14.73
N LYS A 54 -23.55 -0.62 -14.60
CA LYS A 54 -24.79 -0.03 -15.17
C LYS A 54 -24.82 -0.10 -16.70
N MET A 55 -23.67 -0.02 -17.37
CA MET A 55 -23.58 -0.09 -18.83
C MET A 55 -23.71 -1.51 -19.38
N TYR A 56 -23.13 -2.51 -18.71
CA TYR A 56 -23.04 -3.89 -19.20
C TYR A 56 -24.00 -4.85 -18.53
N ASN A 57 -24.64 -4.47 -17.41
CA ASN A 57 -25.51 -5.32 -16.58
C ASN A 57 -24.89 -6.71 -16.31
N PRO A 58 -23.68 -6.78 -15.70
CA PRO A 58 -22.94 -8.01 -15.55
C PRO A 58 -23.56 -8.93 -14.49
N GLN A 59 -23.30 -10.24 -14.62
CA GLN A 59 -23.67 -11.21 -13.59
C GLN A 59 -22.81 -11.08 -12.32
N LYS A 60 -21.59 -10.51 -12.45
CA LYS A 60 -20.63 -10.36 -11.37
C LYS A 60 -19.81 -9.09 -11.52
N ILE A 61 -19.56 -8.43 -10.39
CA ILE A 61 -18.58 -7.34 -10.27
C ILE A 61 -17.44 -7.84 -9.40
N THR A 62 -16.19 -7.64 -9.84
CA THR A 62 -15.00 -8.07 -9.10
C THR A 62 -14.01 -6.92 -8.96
N HIS A 63 -13.83 -6.45 -7.75
CA HIS A 63 -12.88 -5.40 -7.41
C HIS A 63 -11.44 -5.92 -7.41
N ALA A 64 -10.47 -5.03 -7.60
CA ALA A 64 -9.10 -5.28 -7.20
C ALA A 64 -9.02 -5.44 -5.69
N VAL A 65 -8.05 -6.21 -5.19
CA VAL A 65 -7.90 -6.43 -3.75
C VAL A 65 -6.48 -6.11 -3.29
N ILE A 66 -6.37 -5.74 -2.01
CA ILE A 66 -5.12 -5.51 -1.32
C ILE A 66 -5.12 -6.28 0.00
N GLU A 67 -3.94 -6.71 0.44
CA GLU A 67 -3.77 -7.49 1.65
C GLU A 67 -3.12 -6.64 2.75
N PHE A 68 -3.74 -6.60 3.91
CA PHE A 68 -3.18 -6.03 5.13
C PHE A 68 -2.80 -7.14 6.10
N VAL A 69 -1.65 -7.01 6.74
CA VAL A 69 -1.13 -7.97 7.72
C VAL A 69 -1.05 -7.28 9.08
N ASP A 70 -1.75 -7.79 10.07
CA ASP A 70 -1.58 -7.32 11.45
C ASP A 70 -0.23 -7.81 12.00
N ILE A 71 0.69 -6.88 12.18
CA ILE A 71 1.99 -7.18 12.76
C ILE A 71 1.91 -6.88 14.25
N ALA A 72 2.14 -7.89 15.08
CA ALA A 72 2.12 -7.76 16.54
C ALA A 72 2.98 -6.57 17.00
N GLY A 73 2.43 -5.81 17.95
CA GLY A 73 3.04 -4.55 18.38
C GLY A 73 4.51 -4.69 18.83
N LEU A 74 5.27 -3.65 18.52
CA LEU A 74 6.68 -3.56 18.92
C LEU A 74 6.81 -3.49 20.43
N VAL A 75 7.71 -4.30 21.00
CA VAL A 75 8.24 -4.12 22.34
C VAL A 75 9.62 -3.49 22.21
N LYS A 76 9.91 -2.41 22.93
CA LYS A 76 11.24 -1.77 22.96
C LYS A 76 12.35 -2.83 23.14
N GLY A 77 13.40 -2.78 22.28
CA GLY A 77 14.49 -3.78 22.30
C GLY A 77 14.31 -4.95 21.34
N ALA A 78 13.40 -4.85 20.39
CA ALA A 78 13.14 -5.87 19.38
C ALA A 78 14.38 -6.28 18.58
N SER A 79 15.26 -5.32 18.29
CA SER A 79 16.52 -5.53 17.55
C SER A 79 17.60 -6.26 18.36
N LYS A 80 17.50 -6.29 19.71
CA LYS A 80 18.49 -6.94 20.58
C LYS A 80 18.30 -8.46 20.75
N GLY A 81 17.37 -9.07 20.00
CA GLY A 81 17.35 -10.52 19.82
C GLY A 81 16.51 -11.32 20.81
N GLU A 82 15.66 -10.70 21.62
CA GLU A 82 14.75 -11.42 22.51
C GLU A 82 13.38 -11.67 21.86
N GLY A 83 13.17 -12.91 21.44
CA GLY A 83 11.87 -13.57 21.10
C GLY A 83 10.88 -12.79 20.21
N LEU A 84 10.11 -11.89 20.77
CA LEU A 84 9.03 -11.17 20.08
C LEU A 84 9.52 -10.15 19.05
N GLY A 85 10.69 -9.54 19.29
CA GLY A 85 11.26 -8.55 18.39
C GLY A 85 11.71 -9.14 17.05
N ASN A 86 12.32 -10.33 17.07
CA ASN A 86 12.71 -11.02 15.85
C ASN A 86 11.49 -11.41 15.00
N LYS A 87 10.36 -11.77 15.63
CA LYS A 87 9.11 -12.04 14.92
C LYS A 87 8.55 -10.79 14.26
N PHE A 88 8.54 -9.64 14.96
CA PHE A 88 8.14 -8.36 14.41
C PHE A 88 8.93 -8.00 13.15
N LEU A 89 10.27 -8.04 13.23
CA LEU A 89 11.15 -7.74 12.10
C LEU A 89 10.97 -8.75 10.95
N SER A 90 10.74 -10.04 11.27
CA SER A 90 10.47 -11.07 10.25
C SER A 90 9.17 -10.79 9.49
N HIS A 91 8.09 -10.44 10.20
CA HIS A 91 6.82 -10.12 9.55
C HIS A 91 6.94 -8.87 8.68
N ILE A 92 7.65 -7.82 9.14
CA ILE A 92 7.89 -6.65 8.29
C ILE A 92 8.68 -7.03 7.03
N ARG A 93 9.65 -7.96 7.09
CA ARG A 93 10.39 -8.41 5.90
C ARG A 93 9.47 -8.97 4.82
N GLU A 94 8.39 -9.65 5.20
CA GLU A 94 7.43 -10.30 4.30
C GLU A 94 6.44 -9.33 3.66
N THR A 95 6.39 -8.07 4.11
CA THR A 95 5.48 -7.05 3.55
C THR A 95 6.16 -6.21 2.47
N ASP A 96 5.37 -5.61 1.58
CA ASP A 96 5.85 -4.73 0.51
C ASP A 96 5.92 -3.26 0.94
N ALA A 97 5.07 -2.85 1.89
CA ALA A 97 5.02 -1.51 2.48
C ALA A 97 4.54 -1.57 3.93
N ILE A 98 4.62 -0.46 4.64
CA ILE A 98 4.26 -0.31 6.05
C ILE A 98 3.11 0.70 6.17
N CYS A 99 2.07 0.37 6.93
CA CYS A 99 1.07 1.27 7.47
C CYS A 99 1.33 1.46 8.96
N GLU A 100 1.81 2.61 9.38
CA GLU A 100 2.09 2.89 10.79
C GLU A 100 0.97 3.70 11.42
N VAL A 101 0.30 3.11 12.43
CA VAL A 101 -0.75 3.76 13.20
C VAL A 101 -0.12 4.53 14.35
N VAL A 102 -0.37 5.84 14.37
CA VAL A 102 0.20 6.79 15.33
C VAL A 102 -0.92 7.45 16.11
N ARG A 103 -0.82 7.43 17.42
CA ARG A 103 -1.82 8.06 18.29
C ARG A 103 -1.65 9.58 18.33
N CYS A 104 -2.68 10.30 17.87
CA CYS A 104 -2.73 11.76 17.85
C CYS A 104 -3.88 12.33 18.70
N PHE A 105 -4.35 11.61 19.71
CA PHE A 105 -5.40 12.04 20.63
C PHE A 105 -5.04 11.76 22.09
N GLU A 106 -5.57 12.55 22.99
CA GLU A 106 -5.48 12.34 24.43
C GLU A 106 -6.77 11.67 24.96
N ASP A 107 -6.62 10.61 25.74
CA ASP A 107 -7.71 9.94 26.43
C ASP A 107 -7.18 9.37 27.75
N SER A 108 -7.76 9.84 28.87
CA SER A 108 -7.37 9.42 30.22
C SER A 108 -7.66 7.94 30.51
N ASN A 109 -8.59 7.32 29.76
CA ASN A 109 -8.95 5.91 29.90
C ASN A 109 -8.02 4.97 29.11
N VAL A 110 -7.23 5.52 28.19
CA VAL A 110 -6.31 4.76 27.36
C VAL A 110 -4.87 5.07 27.76
N VAL A 111 -4.24 4.13 28.46
CA VAL A 111 -2.86 4.30 28.93
C VAL A 111 -1.89 4.34 27.75
N HIS A 112 -1.02 5.37 27.72
CA HIS A 112 0.10 5.41 26.77
C HIS A 112 1.32 4.71 27.38
N VAL A 113 2.08 3.96 26.54
CA VAL A 113 3.24 3.16 26.99
C VAL A 113 4.31 4.03 27.66
N ASP A 114 4.56 5.23 27.15
CA ASP A 114 5.54 6.18 27.67
C ASP A 114 4.91 7.29 28.53
N GLY A 115 3.64 7.15 28.96
CA GLY A 115 2.93 8.02 29.92
C GLY A 115 2.28 9.27 29.31
N ASN A 116 2.78 9.82 28.21
CA ASN A 116 2.21 10.95 27.49
C ASN A 116 2.19 10.72 25.97
N VAL A 117 1.23 11.31 25.29
CA VAL A 117 1.11 11.24 23.83
C VAL A 117 2.20 12.10 23.18
N ASN A 118 3.01 11.49 22.33
CA ASN A 118 4.00 12.18 21.51
C ASN A 118 4.20 11.38 20.20
N PRO A 119 3.48 11.74 19.16
CA PRO A 119 3.44 10.96 17.92
C PRO A 119 4.80 10.85 17.24
N VAL A 120 5.63 11.90 17.27
CA VAL A 120 6.96 11.88 16.65
C VAL A 120 7.89 10.92 17.38
N ARG A 121 7.93 10.93 18.71
CA ARG A 121 8.70 9.97 19.51
C ARG A 121 8.25 8.54 19.25
N ASP A 122 6.95 8.31 19.08
CA ASP A 122 6.39 6.99 18.85
C ASP A 122 6.83 6.44 17.48
N ILE A 123 6.80 7.27 16.44
CA ILE A 123 7.34 6.97 15.11
C ILE A 123 8.84 6.68 15.19
N GLU A 124 9.62 7.55 15.85
CA GLU A 124 11.06 7.35 16.01
C GLU A 124 11.38 6.05 16.72
N THR A 125 10.59 5.64 17.70
CA THR A 125 10.77 4.36 18.41
C THR A 125 10.69 3.17 17.45
N ILE A 126 9.71 3.14 16.55
CA ILE A 126 9.58 2.07 15.56
C ILE A 126 10.67 2.16 14.51
N ASN A 127 10.94 3.35 13.98
CA ASN A 127 11.98 3.55 12.97
C ASN A 127 13.37 3.16 13.49
N LEU A 128 13.71 3.44 14.75
CA LEU A 128 15.01 3.05 15.34
C LEU A 128 15.19 1.53 15.36
N GLU A 129 14.16 0.75 15.68
CA GLU A 129 14.26 -0.71 15.66
C GLU A 129 14.50 -1.26 14.24
N LEU A 130 13.87 -0.66 13.22
CA LEU A 130 14.11 -1.00 11.82
C LEU A 130 15.54 -0.61 11.39
N ILE A 131 16.00 0.57 11.81
CA ILE A 131 17.34 1.09 11.53
C ILE A 131 18.41 0.17 12.15
N PHE A 132 18.25 -0.27 13.38
CA PHE A 132 19.22 -1.17 14.01
C PHE A 132 19.33 -2.51 13.27
N ALA A 133 18.19 -3.07 12.84
CA ALA A 133 18.19 -4.30 12.03
C ALA A 133 18.90 -4.09 10.67
N ASP A 134 18.71 -2.93 10.06
CA ASP A 134 19.36 -2.59 8.79
C ASP A 134 20.85 -2.33 8.95
N ILE A 135 21.30 -1.66 10.02
CA ILE A 135 22.73 -1.47 10.34
C ILE A 135 23.43 -2.83 10.42
N GLU A 136 22.81 -3.82 11.06
CA GLU A 136 23.38 -5.17 11.12
C GLU A 136 23.53 -5.79 9.72
N THR A 137 22.51 -5.64 8.88
CA THR A 137 22.49 -6.13 7.49
C THR A 137 23.59 -5.44 6.67
N VAL A 138 23.69 -4.12 6.77
CA VAL A 138 24.69 -3.29 6.07
C VAL A 138 26.10 -3.67 6.51
N ASN A 139 26.37 -3.82 7.80
CA ASN A 139 27.68 -4.20 8.31
C ASN A 139 28.14 -5.57 7.78
N LYS A 140 27.26 -6.58 7.79
CA LYS A 140 27.56 -7.91 7.24
C LYS A 140 27.93 -7.84 5.75
N ARG A 141 27.22 -7.01 4.98
CA ARG A 141 27.48 -6.84 3.55
C ARG A 141 28.76 -6.05 3.29
N LEU A 142 29.04 -5.01 4.08
CA LEU A 142 30.30 -4.25 4.06
C LEU A 142 31.52 -5.14 4.27
N ASP A 143 31.48 -5.99 5.30
CA ASP A 143 32.58 -6.92 5.59
C ASP A 143 32.85 -7.88 4.43
N LYS A 144 31.78 -8.36 3.76
CA LYS A 144 31.90 -9.22 2.57
C LYS A 144 32.45 -8.44 1.37
N ALA A 145 31.94 -7.25 1.10
CA ALA A 145 32.40 -6.40 -0.01
C ALA A 145 33.87 -6.01 0.15
N ARG A 146 34.31 -5.62 1.35
CA ARG A 146 35.73 -5.31 1.66
C ARG A 146 36.67 -6.50 1.48
N LYS A 147 36.22 -7.73 1.79
CA LYS A 147 36.99 -8.95 1.48
C LYS A 147 37.13 -9.17 -0.01
N ASN A 148 36.05 -8.97 -0.77
CA ASN A 148 36.01 -9.17 -2.21
C ASN A 148 36.80 -8.08 -2.98
N LEU A 149 36.88 -6.85 -2.46
CA LEU A 149 37.63 -5.74 -3.06
C LEU A 149 39.11 -6.11 -3.32
N LYS A 150 39.68 -7.01 -2.48
CA LYS A 150 41.06 -7.49 -2.69
C LYS A 150 41.24 -8.26 -3.98
N ALA A 151 40.16 -8.88 -4.49
CA ALA A 151 40.18 -9.68 -5.73
C ALA A 151 39.63 -8.90 -6.94
N ASP A 152 38.70 -7.97 -6.73
CA ASP A 152 38.02 -7.24 -7.81
C ASP A 152 37.65 -5.82 -7.38
N LYS A 153 38.19 -4.82 -8.06
CA LYS A 153 37.99 -3.40 -7.80
C LYS A 153 36.54 -2.91 -7.98
N LYS A 154 35.71 -3.66 -8.68
CA LYS A 154 34.28 -3.32 -8.88
C LYS A 154 33.48 -3.23 -7.56
N TYR A 155 33.97 -3.88 -6.50
CA TYR A 155 33.34 -3.79 -5.18
C TYR A 155 33.52 -2.44 -4.48
N GLN A 156 34.35 -1.51 -5.02
CA GLN A 156 34.53 -0.18 -4.42
C GLN A 156 33.23 0.63 -4.46
N GLU A 157 32.51 0.63 -5.57
CA GLU A 157 31.24 1.33 -5.71
C GLU A 157 30.18 0.80 -4.72
N GLU A 158 30.09 -0.52 -4.57
CA GLU A 158 29.22 -1.13 -3.57
C GLU A 158 29.58 -0.69 -2.14
N ILE A 159 30.88 -0.62 -1.80
CA ILE A 159 31.36 -0.17 -0.49
C ILE A 159 30.94 1.28 -0.25
N ASP A 160 31.15 2.18 -1.20
CA ASP A 160 30.83 3.60 -1.09
C ASP A 160 29.32 3.80 -0.80
N VAL A 161 28.46 3.05 -1.49
CA VAL A 161 27.01 3.05 -1.26
C VAL A 161 26.66 2.52 0.14
N LEU A 162 27.28 1.42 0.56
CA LEU A 162 27.04 0.83 1.87
C LEU A 162 27.49 1.75 3.01
N GLU A 163 28.62 2.44 2.85
CA GLU A 163 29.11 3.41 3.82
C GLU A 163 28.19 4.63 3.91
N LYS A 164 27.69 5.14 2.76
CA LYS A 164 26.68 6.19 2.70
C LYS A 164 25.41 5.79 3.46
N ILE A 165 24.90 4.57 3.26
CA ILE A 165 23.71 4.07 3.96
C ILE A 165 24.00 3.99 5.46
N LYS A 166 25.11 3.37 5.85
CA LYS A 166 25.48 3.20 7.25
C LYS A 166 25.57 4.54 8.00
N GLU A 167 26.25 5.52 7.41
CA GLU A 167 26.40 6.86 8.02
C GLU A 167 25.04 7.53 8.27
N ASN A 168 24.08 7.40 7.34
CA ASN A 168 22.74 7.95 7.50
C ASN A 168 21.94 7.19 8.57
N LEU A 169 21.96 5.86 8.54
CA LEU A 169 21.28 5.03 9.53
C LEU A 169 21.82 5.31 10.96
N GLU A 170 23.12 5.47 11.12
CA GLU A 170 23.74 5.84 12.41
C GLU A 170 23.30 7.23 12.92
N LYS A 171 22.87 8.11 12.03
CA LYS A 171 22.24 9.42 12.36
C LYS A 171 20.74 9.33 12.62
N GLY A 172 20.14 8.12 12.59
CA GLY A 172 18.72 7.90 12.74
C GLY A 172 17.89 8.23 11.49
N ILE A 173 18.53 8.32 10.32
CA ILE A 173 17.86 8.61 9.04
C ILE A 173 17.54 7.28 8.33
N SER A 174 16.27 6.99 8.11
CA SER A 174 15.80 5.82 7.36
C SER A 174 16.31 5.81 5.92
N ALA A 175 16.62 4.65 5.37
CA ALA A 175 17.16 4.54 4.01
C ALA A 175 16.20 5.09 2.92
N ARG A 176 14.88 5.12 3.18
CA ARG A 176 13.88 5.75 2.30
C ARG A 176 14.04 7.26 2.14
N ALA A 177 14.67 7.92 3.13
CA ALA A 177 14.94 9.35 3.11
C ALA A 177 16.28 9.72 2.42
N ILE A 178 17.09 8.74 2.04
CA ILE A 178 18.39 8.96 1.40
C ILE A 178 18.19 9.11 -0.12
N ASN A 179 18.78 10.15 -0.70
CA ASN A 179 18.79 10.31 -2.15
C ASN A 179 19.85 9.39 -2.78
N PHE A 180 19.38 8.48 -3.63
CA PHE A 180 20.20 7.57 -4.43
C PHE A 180 20.07 7.89 -5.92
N ASN A 181 21.18 7.82 -6.66
CA ASN A 181 21.16 7.80 -8.11
C ASN A 181 20.70 6.42 -8.62
N GLU A 182 20.52 6.24 -9.95
CA GLU A 182 19.98 4.98 -10.51
C GLU A 182 20.90 3.77 -10.28
N ASP A 183 22.21 3.95 -10.33
CA ASP A 183 23.18 2.88 -10.08
C ASP A 183 23.19 2.48 -8.60
N GLU A 184 23.17 3.45 -7.71
CA GLU A 184 23.02 3.23 -6.26
C GLU A 184 21.70 2.51 -5.91
N LYS A 185 20.57 2.89 -6.56
CA LYS A 185 19.26 2.24 -6.35
C LYS A 185 19.29 0.76 -6.68
N ALA A 186 20.04 0.35 -7.70
CA ALA A 186 20.19 -1.07 -8.05
C ALA A 186 20.86 -1.85 -6.91
N ILE A 187 21.95 -1.30 -6.33
CA ILE A 187 22.64 -1.91 -5.18
C ILE A 187 21.74 -1.98 -3.95
N VAL A 188 21.04 -0.87 -3.63
CA VAL A 188 20.14 -0.77 -2.47
C VAL A 188 18.99 -1.76 -2.56
N LYS A 189 18.40 -1.93 -3.75
CA LYS A 189 17.29 -2.86 -3.98
C LYS A 189 17.62 -4.30 -3.60
N ASP A 190 18.84 -4.74 -3.89
CA ASP A 190 19.30 -6.11 -3.60
C ASP A 190 19.59 -6.36 -2.12
N MET A 191 19.52 -5.32 -1.30
CA MET A 191 19.78 -5.44 0.14
C MET A 191 18.54 -5.78 0.96
N PHE A 192 17.35 -5.54 0.42
CA PHE A 192 16.07 -5.78 1.10
C PHE A 192 15.99 -5.13 2.50
N LEU A 193 16.49 -3.89 2.61
CA LEU A 193 16.46 -3.15 3.85
C LEU A 193 15.02 -2.84 4.29
N LEU A 194 14.77 -2.92 5.59
CA LEU A 194 13.46 -2.62 6.16
C LEU A 194 13.11 -1.15 6.03
N THR A 195 14.08 -0.27 6.22
CA THR A 195 13.91 1.17 6.15
C THR A 195 13.82 1.72 4.72
N THR A 196 14.00 0.89 3.68
CA THR A 196 13.70 1.28 2.29
C THR A 196 12.23 1.08 1.92
N LYS A 197 11.47 0.30 2.71
CA LYS A 197 10.05 0.07 2.42
C LYS A 197 9.28 1.37 2.45
N PRO A 198 8.37 1.59 1.48
CA PRO A 198 7.43 2.72 1.51
C PRO A 198 6.60 2.68 2.79
N ILE A 199 6.26 3.85 3.34
CA ILE A 199 5.49 3.98 4.57
C ILE A 199 4.33 4.96 4.39
N LEU A 200 3.19 4.62 5.01
CA LEU A 200 2.03 5.47 5.15
C LEU A 200 1.76 5.64 6.65
N TYR A 201 1.68 6.86 7.11
CA TYR A 201 1.33 7.17 8.49
C TYR A 201 -0.18 7.37 8.64
N ILE A 202 -0.78 6.70 9.61
CA ILE A 202 -2.18 6.84 9.96
C ILE A 202 -2.25 7.58 11.28
N ALA A 203 -2.58 8.87 11.21
CA ALA A 203 -2.74 9.71 12.40
C ALA A 203 -4.12 9.45 13.00
N ASN A 204 -4.18 8.60 14.03
CA ASN A 204 -5.42 8.27 14.72
C ASN A 204 -5.80 9.39 15.66
N VAL A 205 -6.91 10.08 15.37
CA VAL A 205 -7.47 11.21 16.12
C VAL A 205 -8.74 10.81 16.86
N SER A 206 -9.21 11.66 17.80
CA SER A 206 -10.52 11.48 18.41
C SER A 206 -11.66 11.88 17.47
N GLU A 207 -12.90 11.51 17.82
CA GLU A 207 -14.09 11.92 17.08
C GLU A 207 -14.23 13.45 16.98
N GLU A 208 -13.92 14.15 18.08
CA GLU A 208 -13.99 15.62 18.15
C GLU A 208 -12.96 16.31 17.26
N GLN A 209 -11.76 15.71 17.12
CA GLN A 209 -10.69 16.25 16.28
C GLN A 209 -10.92 16.00 14.77
N LEU A 210 -11.75 15.01 14.41
CA LEU A 210 -11.85 14.53 13.03
C LEU A 210 -12.26 15.62 12.03
N GLN A 211 -13.18 16.52 12.42
CA GLN A 211 -13.66 17.60 11.53
C GLN A 211 -12.58 18.63 11.18
N ASP A 212 -11.60 18.84 12.07
CA ASP A 212 -10.50 19.78 11.86
C ASP A 212 -9.13 19.12 11.99
N ALA A 213 -9.06 17.82 11.71
CA ALA A 213 -7.86 17.02 11.84
C ALA A 213 -6.69 17.53 11.00
N GLU A 214 -6.96 18.18 9.86
CA GLU A 214 -5.94 18.77 9.00
C GLU A 214 -5.16 19.91 9.68
N ASN A 215 -5.78 20.61 10.64
CA ASN A 215 -5.20 21.70 11.41
C ASN A 215 -4.76 21.28 12.82
N ASP A 216 -5.02 20.02 13.21
CA ASP A 216 -4.63 19.51 14.51
C ASP A 216 -3.11 19.55 14.71
N LYS A 217 -2.67 19.97 15.92
CA LYS A 217 -1.25 20.15 16.23
C LYS A 217 -0.47 18.84 16.12
N LEU A 218 -0.97 17.76 16.71
CA LEU A 218 -0.27 16.46 16.73
C LEU A 218 -0.22 15.85 15.34
N VAL A 219 -1.29 16.00 14.55
CA VAL A 219 -1.33 15.59 13.14
C VAL A 219 -0.31 16.36 12.32
N ASN A 220 -0.19 17.68 12.54
CA ASN A 220 0.79 18.50 11.84
C ASN A 220 2.25 18.13 12.21
N GLU A 221 2.52 17.78 13.46
CA GLU A 221 3.82 17.24 13.86
C GLU A 221 4.18 15.96 13.09
N VAL A 222 3.22 15.04 12.91
CA VAL A 222 3.39 13.82 12.08
C VAL A 222 3.63 14.18 10.62
N LYS A 223 2.88 15.14 10.05
CA LYS A 223 3.07 15.59 8.66
C LYS A 223 4.45 16.18 8.43
N GLU A 224 4.95 17.00 9.35
CA GLU A 224 6.30 17.57 9.24
C GLU A 224 7.40 16.50 9.35
N TYR A 225 7.17 15.46 10.16
CA TYR A 225 8.07 14.30 10.19
C TYR A 225 8.04 13.53 8.88
N ALA A 226 6.84 13.19 8.40
CA ALA A 226 6.62 12.40 7.20
C ALA A 226 7.21 13.04 5.93
N LYS A 227 7.19 14.37 5.82
CA LYS A 227 7.83 15.11 4.72
C LYS A 227 9.31 14.79 4.55
N LYS A 228 10.03 14.52 5.64
CA LYS A 228 11.47 14.18 5.60
C LYS A 228 11.73 12.82 4.95
N GLU A 229 10.73 11.95 4.96
CA GLU A 229 10.77 10.60 4.41
C GLU A 229 9.99 10.46 3.09
N ASN A 230 9.45 11.56 2.54
CA ASN A 230 8.54 11.57 1.39
C ASN A 230 7.33 10.65 1.61
N ALA A 231 6.86 10.56 2.86
CA ALA A 231 5.72 9.75 3.26
C ALA A 231 4.44 10.58 3.35
N GLU A 232 3.30 9.93 3.16
CA GLU A 232 1.97 10.52 3.29
C GLU A 232 1.40 10.28 4.69
N VAL A 233 0.52 11.17 5.16
CA VAL A 233 -0.19 11.05 6.43
C VAL A 233 -1.69 11.12 6.18
N ILE A 234 -2.43 10.15 6.70
CA ILE A 234 -3.89 10.15 6.66
C ILE A 234 -4.42 10.29 8.08
N PRO A 235 -5.05 11.43 8.42
CA PRO A 235 -5.79 11.53 9.66
C PRO A 235 -7.13 10.79 9.54
N LEU A 236 -7.46 9.98 10.55
CA LEU A 236 -8.75 9.31 10.67
C LEU A 236 -9.05 9.00 12.14
N CYS A 237 -10.31 8.77 12.47
CA CYS A 237 -10.74 8.26 13.76
C CYS A 237 -11.06 6.77 13.64
N VAL A 238 -10.17 5.91 14.17
CA VAL A 238 -10.31 4.46 14.06
C VAL A 238 -11.63 3.95 14.68
N LYS A 239 -12.14 4.63 15.71
CA LYS A 239 -13.41 4.28 16.33
C LYS A 239 -14.59 4.52 15.40
N ILE A 240 -14.62 5.66 14.70
CA ILE A 240 -15.64 5.93 13.67
C ILE A 240 -15.54 4.90 12.53
N GLU A 241 -14.33 4.54 12.09
CA GLU A 241 -14.16 3.51 11.06
C GLU A 241 -14.69 2.13 11.51
N GLU A 242 -14.53 1.80 12.81
CA GLU A 242 -15.11 0.57 13.37
C GLU A 242 -16.64 0.61 13.34
N ASP A 243 -17.27 1.73 13.70
CA ASP A 243 -18.72 1.91 13.64
C ASP A 243 -19.21 1.84 12.19
N LEU A 244 -18.58 2.58 11.26
CA LEU A 244 -18.91 2.56 9.82
C LEU A 244 -18.81 1.15 9.21
N SER A 245 -17.86 0.33 9.67
CA SER A 245 -17.67 -1.05 9.18
C SER A 245 -18.78 -2.02 9.55
N THR A 246 -19.71 -1.61 10.43
CA THR A 246 -20.86 -2.42 10.86
C THR A 246 -22.17 -2.01 10.20
N LEU A 247 -22.17 -0.91 9.44
CA LEU A 247 -23.35 -0.35 8.78
C LEU A 247 -23.51 -0.88 7.36
N GLU A 248 -24.78 -0.98 6.92
CA GLU A 248 -25.11 -1.18 5.50
C GLU A 248 -24.82 0.09 4.69
N ASP A 249 -24.69 -0.04 3.38
CA ASP A 249 -24.21 1.04 2.50
C ASP A 249 -25.01 2.34 2.63
N ASP A 250 -26.33 2.27 2.74
CA ASP A 250 -27.21 3.46 2.86
C ASP A 250 -26.98 4.16 4.21
N ASP A 251 -26.93 3.41 5.31
CA ASP A 251 -26.68 3.95 6.66
C ASP A 251 -25.26 4.50 6.78
N LYS A 252 -24.28 3.82 6.16
CA LYS A 252 -22.88 4.28 6.09
C LYS A 252 -22.80 5.64 5.38
N LYS A 253 -23.51 5.80 4.28
CA LYS A 253 -23.55 7.06 3.54
C LYS A 253 -24.19 8.18 4.34
N GLU A 254 -25.32 7.92 5.01
CA GLU A 254 -25.99 8.89 5.86
C GLU A 254 -25.07 9.35 7.01
N MET A 255 -24.36 8.40 7.65
CA MET A 255 -23.40 8.72 8.71
C MET A 255 -22.23 9.57 8.21
N LEU A 256 -21.67 9.26 7.03
CA LEU A 256 -20.59 10.05 6.42
C LEU A 256 -21.06 11.48 6.11
N GLU A 257 -22.27 11.64 5.55
CA GLU A 257 -22.87 12.96 5.30
C GLU A 257 -23.07 13.75 6.61
N ALA A 258 -23.54 13.10 7.66
CA ALA A 258 -23.73 13.72 8.99
C ALA A 258 -22.38 14.16 9.60
N LEU A 259 -21.30 13.44 9.33
CA LEU A 259 -19.94 13.80 9.76
C LEU A 259 -19.26 14.82 8.83
N GLY A 260 -19.87 15.20 7.71
CA GLY A 260 -19.27 16.10 6.72
C GLY A 260 -18.11 15.47 5.95
N LEU A 261 -18.08 14.15 5.82
CA LEU A 261 -17.05 13.39 5.13
C LEU A 261 -17.54 12.94 3.74
N GLU A 262 -16.71 13.08 2.72
CA GLU A 262 -17.01 12.60 1.35
C GLU A 262 -16.81 11.08 1.22
N GLU A 263 -15.82 10.55 1.93
CA GLU A 263 -15.49 9.11 1.96
C GLU A 263 -14.96 8.71 3.34
N SER A 264 -14.97 7.41 3.65
CA SER A 264 -14.41 6.93 4.91
C SER A 264 -12.87 7.06 4.94
N GLY A 265 -12.31 7.22 6.13
CA GLY A 265 -10.86 7.22 6.31
C GLY A 265 -10.23 5.89 5.89
N LEU A 266 -10.96 4.77 6.09
CA LEU A 266 -10.54 3.45 5.66
C LEU A 266 -10.44 3.34 4.13
N ASP A 267 -11.42 3.87 3.39
CA ASP A 267 -11.37 3.89 1.92
C ASP A 267 -10.17 4.71 1.41
N LYS A 268 -9.87 5.85 2.07
CA LYS A 268 -8.64 6.63 1.80
C LYS A 268 -7.38 5.80 2.04
N VAL A 269 -7.30 5.12 3.18
CA VAL A 269 -6.15 4.26 3.51
C VAL A 269 -5.96 3.18 2.46
N ILE A 270 -7.02 2.51 2.02
CA ILE A 270 -6.97 1.46 1.00
C ILE A 270 -6.48 2.02 -0.34
N LYS A 271 -7.06 3.12 -0.82
CA LYS A 271 -6.67 3.78 -2.08
C LYS A 271 -5.21 4.24 -2.03
N ARG A 272 -4.79 4.93 -0.96
CA ARG A 272 -3.41 5.43 -0.81
C ARG A 272 -2.40 4.30 -0.64
N SER A 273 -2.78 3.22 0.03
CA SER A 273 -1.96 2.01 0.12
C SER A 273 -1.74 1.35 -1.24
N TYR A 274 -2.76 1.35 -2.10
CA TYR A 274 -2.68 0.84 -3.46
C TYR A 274 -1.71 1.68 -4.31
N ASP A 275 -1.81 2.99 -4.21
CA ASP A 275 -0.90 3.93 -4.87
C ASP A 275 0.55 3.83 -4.36
N LEU A 276 0.73 3.71 -3.03
CA LEU A 276 2.03 3.58 -2.37
C LEU A 276 2.81 2.36 -2.87
N LEU A 277 2.10 1.27 -3.17
CA LEU A 277 2.67 0.06 -3.75
C LEU A 277 2.97 0.18 -5.25
N GLY A 278 2.71 1.34 -5.86
CA GLY A 278 2.85 1.55 -7.29
C GLY A 278 1.89 0.70 -8.12
N LEU A 279 0.72 0.38 -7.57
CA LEU A 279 -0.31 -0.40 -8.24
C LEU A 279 -1.25 0.50 -9.05
N MET A 280 -1.91 -0.11 -10.01
CA MET A 280 -3.02 0.45 -10.78
C MET A 280 -3.90 -0.67 -11.29
N SER A 281 -5.09 -0.32 -11.81
CA SER A 281 -6.04 -1.30 -12.34
C SER A 281 -6.34 -1.05 -13.81
N PHE A 282 -6.23 -2.10 -14.63
CA PHE A 282 -6.94 -2.15 -15.89
C PHE A 282 -8.27 -2.90 -15.72
N LEU A 283 -9.20 -2.67 -16.60
CA LEU A 283 -10.58 -3.15 -16.48
C LEU A 283 -10.93 -4.08 -17.64
N THR A 284 -11.74 -5.08 -17.34
CA THR A 284 -12.47 -5.86 -18.35
C THR A 284 -13.96 -5.70 -18.10
N ALA A 285 -14.73 -5.48 -19.16
CA ALA A 285 -16.16 -5.24 -19.05
C ALA A 285 -16.94 -6.08 -20.07
N GLY A 286 -17.91 -6.84 -19.57
CA GLY A 286 -18.80 -7.68 -20.36
C GLY A 286 -19.96 -8.20 -19.52
N GLU A 287 -20.96 -8.83 -20.16
CA GLU A 287 -22.12 -9.42 -19.48
C GLU A 287 -21.77 -10.49 -18.42
N PRO A 288 -20.74 -11.35 -18.61
CA PRO A 288 -20.37 -12.30 -17.56
C PRO A 288 -19.77 -11.62 -16.32
N GLU A 289 -18.90 -10.65 -16.53
CA GLU A 289 -18.17 -10.01 -15.44
C GLU A 289 -17.66 -8.62 -15.82
N VAL A 290 -17.76 -7.68 -14.89
CA VAL A 290 -17.00 -6.43 -14.88
C VAL A 290 -15.95 -6.57 -13.79
N ARG A 291 -14.65 -6.38 -14.14
CA ARG A 291 -13.56 -6.66 -13.21
C ARG A 291 -12.41 -5.69 -13.32
N ALA A 292 -11.86 -5.30 -12.17
CA ALA A 292 -10.59 -4.61 -12.05
C ALA A 292 -9.43 -5.60 -11.81
N TRP A 293 -8.37 -5.44 -12.58
CA TRP A 293 -7.18 -6.28 -12.54
C TRP A 293 -5.97 -5.50 -12.05
N THR A 294 -5.40 -5.93 -10.95
CA THR A 294 -4.23 -5.28 -10.34
C THR A 294 -2.96 -5.54 -11.13
N ILE A 295 -2.28 -4.48 -11.53
CA ILE A 295 -0.95 -4.51 -12.12
C ILE A 295 -0.05 -3.42 -11.50
N LYS A 296 1.27 -3.52 -11.69
CA LYS A 296 2.19 -2.44 -11.34
C LYS A 296 2.20 -1.38 -12.42
N LYS A 297 2.36 -0.12 -12.04
CA LYS A 297 2.62 0.99 -12.98
C LYS A 297 3.83 0.63 -13.83
N GLY A 298 3.74 0.88 -15.16
CA GLY A 298 4.77 0.48 -16.11
C GLY A 298 4.66 -0.95 -16.69
N THR A 299 3.64 -1.73 -16.30
CA THR A 299 3.39 -3.07 -16.84
C THR A 299 2.99 -2.99 -18.32
N LYS A 300 3.60 -3.82 -19.16
CA LYS A 300 3.26 -3.94 -20.60
C LYS A 300 2.04 -4.83 -20.82
N ALA A 301 1.37 -4.67 -21.96
CA ALA A 301 0.15 -5.39 -22.33
C ALA A 301 0.24 -6.92 -22.21
N PRO A 302 1.31 -7.61 -22.66
CA PRO A 302 1.41 -9.06 -22.51
C PRO A 302 1.42 -9.52 -21.04
N GLN A 303 2.18 -8.83 -20.17
CA GLN A 303 2.23 -9.15 -18.74
C GLN A 303 0.89 -8.83 -18.04
N ALA A 304 0.20 -7.78 -18.48
CA ALA A 304 -1.16 -7.49 -18.01
C ALA A 304 -2.14 -8.61 -18.40
N ALA A 305 -2.06 -9.10 -19.65
CA ALA A 305 -2.83 -10.25 -20.11
C ALA A 305 -2.57 -11.51 -19.27
N GLY A 306 -1.31 -11.70 -18.83
CA GLY A 306 -0.90 -12.78 -17.93
C GLY A 306 -1.58 -12.76 -16.57
N LYS A 307 -2.08 -11.61 -16.12
CA LYS A 307 -2.89 -11.51 -14.89
C LYS A 307 -4.25 -12.19 -15.03
N ILE A 308 -4.78 -12.26 -16.25
CA ILE A 308 -6.01 -12.98 -16.54
C ILE A 308 -5.72 -14.48 -16.64
N HIS A 309 -4.77 -14.84 -17.51
CA HIS A 309 -4.33 -16.23 -17.66
C HIS A 309 -2.97 -16.31 -18.38
N SER A 310 -2.11 -17.25 -17.98
CA SER A 310 -0.78 -17.45 -18.57
C SER A 310 -0.82 -17.76 -20.07
N ASP A 311 -1.88 -18.42 -20.54
CA ASP A 311 -2.03 -18.71 -21.97
C ASP A 311 -2.28 -17.45 -22.80
N ILE A 312 -3.00 -16.47 -22.24
CA ILE A 312 -3.22 -15.18 -22.92
C ILE A 312 -1.91 -14.41 -23.05
N GLU A 313 -1.04 -14.47 -22.04
CA GLU A 313 0.30 -13.89 -22.11
C GLU A 313 1.15 -14.55 -23.21
N ARG A 314 1.21 -15.90 -23.21
CA ARG A 314 1.98 -16.66 -24.20
C ARG A 314 1.50 -16.45 -25.63
N GLY A 315 0.17 -16.49 -25.79
CA GLY A 315 -0.46 -16.34 -27.10
C GLY A 315 -0.75 -14.90 -27.50
N PHE A 316 -0.25 -13.90 -26.77
CA PHE A 316 -0.60 -12.50 -26.98
C PHE A 316 -0.31 -12.04 -28.41
N ILE A 317 -1.35 -11.49 -29.07
CA ILE A 317 -1.27 -10.91 -30.41
C ILE A 317 -1.32 -9.38 -30.29
N ARG A 318 -2.40 -8.85 -29.70
CA ARG A 318 -2.64 -7.42 -29.52
C ARG A 318 -3.67 -7.20 -28.41
N ALA A 319 -3.78 -5.96 -27.92
CA ALA A 319 -4.82 -5.49 -27.03
C ALA A 319 -5.71 -4.47 -27.77
N GLU A 320 -7.02 -4.65 -27.74
CA GLU A 320 -7.99 -3.60 -28.08
C GLU A 320 -8.25 -2.79 -26.79
N VAL A 321 -7.84 -1.51 -26.78
CA VAL A 321 -7.84 -0.67 -25.60
C VAL A 321 -8.69 0.57 -25.83
N VAL A 322 -9.58 0.87 -24.89
CA VAL A 322 -10.28 2.15 -24.82
C VAL A 322 -10.12 2.72 -23.42
N SER A 323 -9.95 4.04 -23.28
CA SER A 323 -9.90 4.64 -21.95
C SER A 323 -11.30 4.59 -21.31
N TYR A 324 -11.35 4.48 -19.98
CA TYR A 324 -12.61 4.56 -19.24
C TYR A 324 -13.42 5.82 -19.61
N LYS A 325 -12.75 6.97 -19.67
CA LYS A 325 -13.36 8.25 -20.01
C LYS A 325 -14.02 8.21 -21.39
N ASP A 326 -13.29 7.76 -22.40
CA ASP A 326 -13.82 7.71 -23.78
C ASP A 326 -14.99 6.75 -23.89
N LEU A 327 -14.95 5.59 -23.22
CA LEU A 327 -16.05 4.62 -23.24
C LEU A 327 -17.31 5.19 -22.61
N VAL A 328 -17.20 5.85 -21.45
CA VAL A 328 -18.34 6.44 -20.75
C VAL A 328 -18.95 7.59 -21.57
N GLU A 329 -18.13 8.46 -22.17
CA GLU A 329 -18.61 9.55 -23.04
C GLU A 329 -19.36 9.04 -24.27
N GLN A 330 -19.00 7.89 -24.81
CA GLN A 330 -19.67 7.30 -25.97
C GLN A 330 -20.85 6.39 -25.59
N GLY A 331 -20.99 6.02 -24.32
CA GLY A 331 -22.09 5.22 -23.80
C GLY A 331 -22.02 3.72 -24.13
N ASN A 332 -21.24 3.29 -25.12
CA ASN A 332 -21.00 1.88 -25.42
C ASN A 332 -19.77 1.67 -26.31
N MET A 333 -19.30 0.41 -26.36
CA MET A 333 -18.11 0.00 -27.10
C MET A 333 -18.24 0.19 -28.63
N LEU A 334 -19.46 0.02 -29.18
CA LEU A 334 -19.69 0.15 -30.63
C LEU A 334 -19.46 1.61 -31.06
N ALA A 335 -20.10 2.55 -30.36
CA ALA A 335 -19.94 3.98 -30.62
C ALA A 335 -18.46 4.44 -30.45
N ALA A 336 -17.76 3.92 -29.43
CA ALA A 336 -16.34 4.20 -29.27
C ALA A 336 -15.49 3.67 -30.44
N LYS A 337 -15.82 2.49 -30.99
CA LYS A 337 -15.18 1.93 -32.20
C LYS A 337 -15.45 2.76 -33.45
N GLU A 338 -16.68 3.16 -33.68
CA GLU A 338 -17.08 3.99 -34.83
C GLU A 338 -16.34 5.35 -34.83
N LYS A 339 -16.02 5.90 -33.65
CA LYS A 339 -15.24 7.13 -33.49
C LYS A 339 -13.71 6.90 -33.50
N GLY A 340 -13.26 5.67 -33.65
CA GLY A 340 -11.83 5.35 -33.67
C GLY A 340 -11.13 5.49 -32.32
N LEU A 341 -11.88 5.50 -31.21
CA LEU A 341 -11.34 5.64 -29.85
C LEU A 341 -10.81 4.31 -29.28
N VAL A 342 -11.19 3.18 -29.90
CA VAL A 342 -10.65 1.87 -29.54
C VAL A 342 -9.34 1.64 -30.31
N ARG A 343 -8.24 1.69 -29.59
CA ARG A 343 -6.88 1.53 -30.14
C ARG A 343 -6.50 0.06 -30.21
N SER A 344 -5.68 -0.29 -31.21
CA SER A 344 -5.05 -1.61 -31.33
C SER A 344 -3.60 -1.49 -30.90
N GLU A 345 -3.28 -2.03 -29.74
CA GLU A 345 -1.98 -1.87 -29.09
C GLU A 345 -1.16 -3.17 -29.15
N GLY A 346 0.14 -3.04 -29.38
CA GLY A 346 1.07 -4.15 -29.49
C GLY A 346 1.76 -4.51 -28.16
N LYS A 347 2.80 -5.36 -28.26
CA LYS A 347 3.51 -5.91 -27.08
C LYS A 347 4.22 -4.87 -26.23
N GLU A 348 4.60 -3.74 -26.80
CA GLU A 348 5.35 -2.67 -26.12
C GLU A 348 4.45 -1.65 -25.43
N TYR A 349 3.12 -1.78 -25.59
CA TYR A 349 2.17 -0.87 -24.95
C TYR A 349 2.26 -0.96 -23.43
N ILE A 350 2.50 0.17 -22.80
CA ILE A 350 2.49 0.31 -21.35
C ILE A 350 1.06 0.64 -20.93
N MET A 351 0.45 -0.24 -20.14
CA MET A 351 -0.91 -0.10 -19.64
C MET A 351 -1.09 1.20 -18.85
N GLN A 352 -2.26 1.80 -18.99
CA GLN A 352 -2.67 2.97 -18.23
C GLN A 352 -3.76 2.59 -17.22
N ASP A 353 -3.83 3.34 -16.12
CA ASP A 353 -4.90 3.14 -15.13
C ASP A 353 -6.26 3.44 -15.74
N GLY A 354 -7.21 2.51 -15.57
CA GLY A 354 -8.55 2.62 -16.15
C GLY A 354 -8.64 2.25 -17.63
N ASP A 355 -7.60 1.70 -18.25
CA ASP A 355 -7.72 1.08 -19.57
C ASP A 355 -8.76 -0.05 -19.54
N ILE A 356 -9.75 -0.01 -20.41
CA ILE A 356 -10.70 -1.11 -20.65
C ILE A 356 -10.20 -1.92 -21.82
N VAL A 357 -9.93 -3.21 -21.60
CA VAL A 357 -9.11 -4.01 -22.52
C VAL A 357 -9.77 -5.30 -22.93
N LEU A 358 -9.64 -5.61 -24.23
CA LEU A 358 -9.91 -6.93 -24.77
C LEU A 358 -8.63 -7.48 -25.41
N PHE A 359 -8.02 -8.47 -24.78
CA PHE A 359 -6.83 -9.12 -25.32
C PHE A 359 -7.18 -10.12 -26.45
N LYS A 360 -6.46 -10.02 -27.55
CA LYS A 360 -6.53 -10.98 -28.66
C LYS A 360 -5.30 -11.88 -28.58
N PHE A 361 -5.54 -13.18 -28.55
CA PHE A 361 -4.49 -14.18 -28.40
C PHE A 361 -4.80 -15.42 -29.23
N ASN A 362 -3.77 -16.23 -29.45
CA ASN A 362 -3.87 -17.52 -30.08
C ASN A 362 -3.03 -18.54 -29.28
N VAL A 363 -3.66 -19.66 -28.91
CA VAL A 363 -3.02 -20.73 -28.11
C VAL A 363 -2.89 -21.98 -28.96
#